data_972a4a614b3bfa0b20b118e9bdcdf07f
#
_entry.id   972a4a614b3bfa0b20b118e9bdcdf07f
#
_cell.length_a   1.000
_cell.length_b   1.000
_cell.length_c   1.000
_cell.angle_alpha   90.00
_cell.angle_beta   90.00
_cell.angle_gamma   90.00
#
_symmetry.space_group_name_H-M   'P 1'
#
loop_
_entity.id
_entity.type
_entity.pdbx_description
1 polymer ?
#
loop_
_entity_poly.entity_id
_entity_poly.type
_entity_poly.pdbx_seq_one_letter_code
_entity_poly.pdbx_strand_id
1 'polypeptide(L)'
;MRIEIRPAFDDAVMSSELPVRKAAAKTLLLLHSIDLQQLWVHPGLNFEKLQGMIEPITGEQLYSLRITGSARAITCLIKGPIIVLVSLHVQHDKAYR
;
A
#
# COMPACT_ATOMS: atom_id res chain seq x y z
N MET A 1 2.12 9.76 -9.41
CA MET A 1 2.03 8.60 -10.32
C MET A 1 0.60 8.09 -10.43
N ARG A 2 0.33 7.28 -11.43
CA ARG A 2 -1.00 6.68 -11.60
C ARG A 2 -1.22 5.57 -10.60
N ILE A 3 -2.46 5.46 -10.13
CA ILE A 3 -2.84 4.50 -9.09
C ILE A 3 -4.01 3.68 -9.59
N GLU A 4 -3.94 2.37 -9.37
CA GLU A 4 -5.06 1.46 -9.56
C GLU A 4 -5.40 0.86 -8.20
N ILE A 5 -6.68 0.83 -7.85
CA ILE A 5 -7.12 0.31 -6.55
C ILE A 5 -7.96 -0.94 -6.78
N ARG A 6 -7.52 -2.05 -6.18
CA ARG A 6 -8.28 -3.30 -6.21
C ARG A 6 -9.41 -3.28 -5.19
N PRO A 7 -10.53 -3.96 -5.47
CA PRO A 7 -11.66 -4.01 -4.53
C PRO A 7 -11.28 -4.48 -3.14
N ALA A 8 -10.37 -5.44 -3.01
CA ALA A 8 -9.95 -5.93 -1.71
C ALA A 8 -9.29 -4.82 -0.86
N PHE A 9 -8.50 -3.96 -1.48
CA PHE A 9 -7.90 -2.82 -0.78
C PHE A 9 -8.98 -1.84 -0.33
N ASP A 10 -9.86 -1.46 -1.24
CA ASP A 10 -10.92 -0.49 -0.97
C ASP A 10 -11.84 -0.99 0.16
N ASP A 11 -12.28 -2.23 0.07
CA ASP A 11 -13.14 -2.83 1.10
C ASP A 11 -12.46 -2.85 2.47
N ALA A 12 -11.18 -3.19 2.50
CA ALA A 12 -10.42 -3.22 3.75
C ALA A 12 -10.25 -1.84 4.36
N VAL A 13 -10.01 -0.81 3.53
CA VAL A 13 -9.94 0.58 4.01
C VAL A 13 -11.27 1.01 4.59
N MET A 14 -12.37 0.75 3.89
CA MET A 14 -13.70 1.13 4.35
C MET A 14 -14.12 0.42 5.64
N SER A 15 -13.59 -0.78 5.87
CA SER A 15 -13.85 -1.54 7.09
C SER A 15 -12.92 -1.17 8.25
N SER A 16 -11.92 -0.35 8.00
CA SER A 16 -10.93 0.02 9.01
C SER A 16 -11.43 1.16 9.90
N GLU A 17 -10.78 1.32 11.04
CA GLU A 17 -11.04 2.45 11.93
C GLU A 17 -10.64 3.77 11.26
N LEU A 18 -11.23 4.85 11.73
CA LEU A 18 -11.07 6.17 11.13
C LEU A 18 -9.60 6.60 10.96
N PRO A 19 -8.70 6.39 11.94
CA PRO A 19 -7.29 6.77 11.74
C PRO A 19 -6.64 6.07 10.54
N VAL A 20 -6.95 4.80 10.30
CA VAL A 20 -6.42 4.06 9.15
C VAL A 20 -7.03 4.61 7.86
N ARG A 21 -8.33 4.88 7.84
CA ARG A 21 -8.98 5.44 6.65
C ARG A 21 -8.41 6.81 6.29
N LYS A 22 -8.19 7.67 7.27
CA LYS A 22 -7.57 8.99 7.04
C LYS A 22 -6.15 8.87 6.51
N ALA A 23 -5.37 7.97 7.11
CA ALA A 23 -3.99 7.75 6.68
C ALA A 23 -3.94 7.19 5.26
N ALA A 24 -4.85 6.26 4.90
CA ALA A 24 -4.93 5.73 3.55
C ALA A 24 -5.23 6.83 2.53
N ALA A 25 -6.20 7.70 2.81
CA ALA A 25 -6.51 8.81 1.93
C ALA A 25 -5.32 9.75 1.74
N LYS A 26 -4.62 10.07 2.82
CA LYS A 26 -3.42 10.90 2.77
C LYS A 26 -2.32 10.25 1.94
N THR A 27 -2.13 8.95 2.11
CA THR A 27 -1.14 8.20 1.35
C THR A 27 -1.47 8.18 -0.14
N LEU A 28 -2.74 8.01 -0.51
CA LEU A 28 -3.15 8.04 -1.91
C LEU A 28 -2.88 9.40 -2.54
N LEU A 29 -3.16 10.49 -1.83
CA LEU A 29 -2.83 11.84 -2.30
C LEU A 29 -1.33 12.01 -2.52
N LEU A 30 -0.53 11.52 -1.59
CA LEU A 30 0.92 11.57 -1.70
C LEU A 30 1.40 10.79 -2.94
N LEU A 31 0.89 9.58 -3.15
CA LEU A 31 1.26 8.75 -4.30
C LEU A 31 0.94 9.43 -5.63
N HIS A 32 -0.16 10.17 -5.71
CA HIS A 32 -0.50 10.93 -6.90
C HIS A 32 0.52 12.03 -7.20
N SER A 33 1.16 12.59 -6.17
CA SER A 33 2.04 13.75 -6.32
C SER A 33 3.51 13.38 -6.53
N ILE A 34 3.89 12.12 -6.39
CA ILE A 34 5.29 11.69 -6.51
C ILE A 34 5.50 10.85 -7.77
N ASP A 35 6.78 10.72 -8.16
CA ASP A 35 7.17 9.82 -9.24
C ASP A 35 7.75 8.51 -8.69
N LEU A 36 8.14 7.62 -9.59
CA LEU A 36 8.66 6.30 -9.23
C LEU A 36 9.95 6.40 -8.42
N GLN A 37 10.84 7.32 -8.73
CA GLN A 37 12.08 7.48 -7.97
C GLN A 37 11.80 7.92 -6.54
N GLN A 38 10.88 8.85 -6.37
CA GLN A 38 10.48 9.32 -5.05
C GLN A 38 9.80 8.21 -4.24
N LEU A 39 9.04 7.36 -4.89
CA LEU A 39 8.43 6.20 -4.24
C LEU A 39 9.49 5.31 -3.58
N TRP A 40 10.58 5.02 -4.29
CA TRP A 40 11.64 4.14 -3.80
C TRP A 40 12.36 4.69 -2.57
N VAL A 41 12.46 6.01 -2.45
CA VAL A 41 13.30 6.64 -1.42
C VAL A 41 12.52 7.41 -0.38
N HIS A 42 11.21 7.54 -0.51
CA HIS A 42 10.39 8.33 0.42
C HIS A 42 10.35 7.64 1.79
N PRO A 43 10.93 8.24 2.84
CA PRO A 43 11.05 7.55 4.14
C PRO A 43 9.70 7.28 4.81
N GLY A 44 8.72 8.16 4.60
CA GLY A 44 7.39 7.99 5.19
C GLY A 44 6.60 6.84 4.60
N LEU A 45 6.88 6.46 3.35
CA LEU A 45 6.19 5.37 2.67
C LEU A 45 6.81 4.01 2.99
N ASN A 46 8.09 3.98 3.31
CA ASN A 46 8.80 2.75 3.64
C ASN A 46 8.48 1.62 2.66
N PHE A 47 8.68 1.90 1.37
CA PHE A 47 8.33 1.00 0.29
C PHE A 47 9.35 -0.13 0.21
N GLU A 48 8.93 -1.36 0.50
CA GLU A 48 9.82 -2.50 0.64
C GLU A 48 9.38 -3.69 -0.20
N LYS A 49 10.35 -4.36 -0.81
CA LYS A 49 10.11 -5.59 -1.55
C LYS A 49 9.72 -6.71 -0.59
N LEU A 50 8.65 -7.43 -0.93
CA LEU A 50 8.24 -8.64 -0.21
C LEU A 50 8.89 -9.83 -0.90
N GLN A 51 10.04 -10.25 -0.39
CA GLN A 51 10.90 -11.24 -1.01
C GLN A 51 10.15 -12.51 -1.35
N GLY A 52 10.22 -12.91 -2.63
CA GLY A 52 9.59 -14.14 -3.11
C GLY A 52 8.08 -14.12 -3.24
N MET A 53 7.44 -12.98 -3.02
CA MET A 53 5.98 -12.85 -3.13
C MET A 53 5.58 -12.20 -4.44
N ILE A 54 4.66 -12.83 -5.14
CA ILE A 54 4.21 -12.42 -6.47
C ILE A 54 2.70 -12.24 -6.46
N GLU A 55 2.22 -11.20 -7.13
CA GLU A 55 0.80 -10.96 -7.31
C GLU A 55 0.25 -11.95 -8.34
N PRO A 56 -0.77 -12.78 -7.97
CA PRO A 56 -1.19 -13.90 -8.82
C PRO A 56 -1.75 -13.52 -10.18
N ILE A 57 -2.42 -12.37 -10.27
CA ILE A 57 -3.08 -11.96 -11.53
C ILE A 57 -2.07 -11.44 -12.54
N THR A 58 -1.15 -10.57 -12.11
CA THR A 58 -0.20 -9.92 -12.99
C THR A 58 1.15 -10.64 -13.08
N GLY A 59 1.48 -11.47 -12.09
CA GLY A 59 2.81 -12.08 -11.98
C GLY A 59 3.87 -11.13 -11.47
N GLU A 60 3.50 -9.92 -11.05
CA GLU A 60 4.45 -8.90 -10.62
C GLU A 60 4.89 -9.08 -9.16
N GLN A 61 6.10 -8.65 -8.87
CA GLN A 61 6.65 -8.64 -7.52
C GLN A 61 5.78 -7.80 -6.59
N LEU A 62 5.47 -8.33 -5.40
CA LEU A 62 4.77 -7.56 -4.38
C LEU A 62 5.70 -6.72 -3.53
N TYR A 63 5.18 -5.58 -3.09
CA TYR A 63 5.86 -4.63 -2.21
C TYR A 63 4.90 -4.22 -1.11
N SER A 64 5.43 -3.92 0.06
CA SER A 64 4.64 -3.31 1.13
C SER A 64 4.89 -1.80 1.16
N LEU A 65 3.86 -1.07 1.56
CA LEU A 65 3.89 0.38 1.65
C LEU A 65 3.21 0.78 2.95
N ARG A 66 3.86 1.65 3.73
CA ARG A 66 3.34 2.03 5.04
C ARG A 66 2.13 2.95 4.90
N ILE A 67 1.06 2.59 5.60
CA ILE A 67 -0.12 3.45 5.78
C ILE A 67 -0.09 4.08 7.18
N THR A 68 0.02 3.24 8.22
CA THR A 68 0.26 3.67 9.61
C THR A 68 1.34 2.78 10.23
N GLY A 69 1.63 2.97 11.49
CA GLY A 69 2.56 2.08 12.21
C GLY A 69 2.10 0.62 12.23
N SER A 70 0.79 0.37 12.12
CA SER A 70 0.21 -0.98 12.18
C SER A 70 -0.46 -1.41 10.88
N ALA A 71 -0.60 -0.54 9.90
CA ALA A 71 -1.27 -0.85 8.64
C ALA A 71 -0.33 -0.68 7.46
N ARG A 72 -0.32 -1.67 6.56
CA ARG A 72 0.49 -1.66 5.34
C ARG A 72 -0.37 -2.00 4.15
N ALA A 73 -0.14 -1.31 3.04
CA ALA A 73 -0.72 -1.68 1.77
C ALA A 73 0.20 -2.69 1.09
N ILE A 74 -0.41 -3.73 0.52
CA ILE A 74 0.30 -4.65 -0.36
C ILE A 74 0.10 -4.16 -1.77
N THR A 75 1.18 -3.97 -2.50
CA THR A 75 1.15 -3.32 -3.80
C THR A 75 1.98 -4.07 -4.81
N CYS A 76 1.76 -3.76 -6.09
CA CYS A 76 2.69 -4.11 -7.15
C CYS A 76 2.80 -2.94 -8.12
N LEU A 77 3.81 -3.00 -8.97
CA LEU A 77 4.04 -1.98 -10.01
C LEU A 77 3.81 -2.62 -11.36
N ILE A 78 2.99 -1.98 -12.18
CA ILE A 78 2.80 -2.41 -13.56
C ILE A 78 3.25 -1.30 -14.50
N LYS A 79 3.35 -1.66 -15.79
CA LYS A 79 3.86 -0.73 -16.79
C LYS A 79 2.99 0.51 -16.89
N GLY A 80 3.68 1.67 -16.86
CA GLY A 80 3.01 2.97 -16.98
C GLY A 80 3.87 4.12 -16.46
N PRO A 81 4.54 4.12 -15.29
CA PRO A 81 4.34 3.15 -14.22
C PRO A 81 3.04 3.42 -13.45
N ILE A 82 2.40 2.35 -13.08
CA ILE A 82 1.17 2.38 -12.28
C ILE A 82 1.41 1.59 -11.00
N ILE A 83 1.09 2.19 -9.84
CA ILE A 83 1.09 1.43 -8.60
C ILE A 83 -0.30 0.85 -8.37
N VAL A 84 -0.36 -0.45 -8.14
CA VAL A 84 -1.60 -1.18 -7.88
C VAL A 84 -1.71 -1.44 -6.39
N LEU A 85 -2.75 -0.91 -5.75
CA LEU A 85 -3.05 -1.18 -4.34
C LEU A 85 -3.86 -2.47 -4.29
N VAL A 86 -3.19 -3.57 -3.94
CA VAL A 86 -3.77 -4.93 -4.03
C VAL A 86 -4.62 -5.23 -2.81
N SER A 87 -4.09 -4.99 -1.63
CA SER A 87 -4.79 -5.27 -0.36
C SER A 87 -4.22 -4.42 0.76
N LEU A 88 -4.93 -4.40 1.88
CA LEU A 88 -4.50 -3.72 3.10
C LEU A 88 -4.35 -4.75 4.21
N HIS A 89 -3.22 -4.71 4.89
CA HIS A 89 -2.96 -5.57 6.03
C HIS A 89 -2.83 -4.72 7.28
N VAL A 90 -3.67 -4.99 8.27
CA VAL A 90 -3.66 -4.28 9.55
C VAL A 90 -3.21 -5.26 10.62
N GLN A 91 -2.10 -4.90 11.28
CA GLN A 91 -1.57 -5.71 12.36
C GLN A 91 -2.16 -5.23 13.67
N HIS A 92 -2.87 -6.11 14.35
CA HIS A 92 -3.43 -5.78 15.65
C HIS A 92 -2.37 -5.89 16.72
N ASP A 93 -2.42 -4.96 17.69
CA ASP A 93 -1.54 -4.99 18.84
C ASP A 93 -1.89 -6.19 19.70
N LYS A 94 -0.87 -6.95 20.05
CA LYS A 94 -1.01 -8.16 20.88
C LYS A 94 -0.51 -7.97 22.30
N ALA A 95 -0.03 -6.81 22.62
CA ALA A 95 0.58 -6.55 23.92
C ALA A 95 -0.43 -6.62 25.07
N TYR A 96 -1.69 -6.38 24.78
CA TYR A 96 -2.74 -6.37 25.80
C TYR A 96 -3.33 -7.74 26.11
N ARG A 97 -2.85 -8.76 25.49
CA ARG A 97 -3.37 -10.12 25.71
C ARG A 97 -2.63 -10.89 26.81
#